data_c39f5abb85ebd79b5b54e2ad82299e01
#
_entry.id   c39f5abb85ebd79b5b54e2ad82299e01
#
_cell.length_a   1.000
_cell.length_b   1.000
_cell.length_c   1.000
_cell.angle_alpha   90.00
_cell.angle_beta   90.00
_cell.angle_gamma   90.00
#
_symmetry.space_group_name_H-M   'P 1'
#
loop_
_entity.id
_entity.type
_entity.pdbx_description
1 polymer ?
#
loop_
_entity_poly.entity_id
_entity_poly.type
_entity_poly.pdbx_seq_one_letter_code
_entity_poly.pdbx_strand_id
1 'polypeptide(L)'
;GLKDVKRVSVESVTDDRAKAFDFLSHYVEDLPNVVDLKAIADSKISIGADPMGGASVDYWGAIGERYGLNLTVVNTEVDPTWRFMTLDTDGKIRMDCSSPNAMASLIHNRDKYDIATGNDADSDRHGIVTPDAGLMNPNHYLAVAIEYLFSHRPGWPEATAVGKTLVSSSMIDRVVESLGRKLVEVPVGFKWFVPGLIDGSIGFGGEESAGASFLRMDGSGWSTDKDGIILDLLASEILAVTGETPSKRYAAFAEKFGAPVYARTDAEANREQKAILKKLSPDQVTATSLAGEEIVEKLTEAKGNGAAIGGLKVVTENAWFAARPSGTEDKYKIYAESFKGEDHLKQVQTEAQALVSAVLGK
;
A
#
# COMPACT_ATOMS: atom_id res chain seq x y z
N GLY A 1 -25.76 -8.23 21.26
CA GLY A 1 -26.86 -7.87 20.36
C GLY A 1 -27.29 -6.44 20.59
N LEU A 2 -28.13 -5.92 19.72
CA LEU A 2 -28.57 -4.51 19.72
C LEU A 2 -29.69 -4.23 20.76
N LYS A 3 -29.71 -4.88 21.91
CA LYS A 3 -30.79 -4.80 22.90
C LYS A 3 -30.97 -3.41 23.51
N ASP A 4 -29.89 -2.65 23.62
CA ASP A 4 -29.90 -1.33 24.24
C ASP A 4 -29.94 -0.18 23.21
N VAL A 5 -30.01 -0.50 21.92
CA VAL A 5 -30.11 0.49 20.84
C VAL A 5 -31.55 1.01 20.74
N LYS A 6 -31.71 2.28 21.06
CA LYS A 6 -32.99 2.99 20.83
C LYS A 6 -33.04 3.43 19.34
N ARG A 7 -34.04 2.96 18.62
CA ARG A 7 -34.29 3.34 17.25
C ARG A 7 -35.39 4.41 17.22
N VAL A 8 -35.17 5.40 16.38
CA VAL A 8 -36.18 6.46 16.08
C VAL A 8 -36.40 6.50 14.57
N SER A 9 -37.51 7.03 14.13
CA SER A 9 -37.75 7.26 12.69
C SER A 9 -36.85 8.39 12.19
N VAL A 10 -36.46 8.32 10.92
CA VAL A 10 -35.59 9.36 10.28
C VAL A 10 -36.30 10.73 10.33
N GLU A 11 -37.61 10.77 10.16
CA GLU A 11 -38.41 11.98 10.21
C GLU A 11 -38.41 12.66 11.59
N SER A 12 -38.10 11.91 12.64
CA SER A 12 -37.99 12.46 14.01
C SER A 12 -36.62 13.05 14.32
N VAL A 13 -35.64 12.94 13.41
CA VAL A 13 -34.30 13.50 13.58
C VAL A 13 -34.34 14.96 13.15
N THR A 14 -34.01 15.85 14.06
CA THR A 14 -33.99 17.30 13.84
C THR A 14 -32.62 17.82 13.46
N ASP A 15 -32.53 18.97 12.78
CA ASP A 15 -31.29 19.58 12.29
C ASP A 15 -30.26 19.91 13.38
N ASP A 16 -30.67 20.00 14.64
CA ASP A 16 -29.79 20.15 15.79
C ASP A 16 -29.07 18.83 16.18
N ARG A 17 -29.62 17.69 15.77
CA ARG A 17 -29.08 16.35 16.06
C ARG A 17 -28.33 15.70 14.90
N ALA A 18 -28.70 16.03 13.66
CA ALA A 18 -28.06 15.54 12.46
C ALA A 18 -27.96 16.67 11.44
N LYS A 19 -26.74 16.94 10.99
CA LYS A 19 -26.47 17.96 9.97
C LYS A 19 -25.98 17.27 8.69
N ALA A 20 -26.42 17.77 7.54
CA ALA A 20 -25.82 17.41 6.28
C ALA A 20 -24.38 17.94 6.23
N PHE A 21 -23.47 17.14 5.70
CA PHE A 21 -22.07 17.52 5.47
C PHE A 21 -21.67 17.14 4.04
N ASP A 22 -21.14 18.07 3.29
CA ASP A 22 -20.65 17.86 1.94
C ASP A 22 -19.19 17.35 1.98
N PHE A 23 -19.05 16.03 2.06
CA PHE A 23 -17.74 15.38 2.10
C PHE A 23 -16.93 15.61 0.80
N LEU A 24 -17.61 15.59 -0.36
CA LEU A 24 -16.96 15.73 -1.65
C LEU A 24 -16.29 17.11 -1.79
N SER A 25 -17.07 18.19 -1.64
CA SER A 25 -16.52 19.54 -1.78
C SER A 25 -15.42 19.80 -0.77
N HIS A 26 -15.63 19.40 0.49
CA HIS A 26 -14.63 19.59 1.54
C HIS A 26 -13.31 18.87 1.26
N TYR A 27 -13.37 17.62 0.82
CA TYR A 27 -12.20 16.83 0.46
C TYR A 27 -11.46 17.43 -0.73
N VAL A 28 -12.20 17.74 -1.82
CA VAL A 28 -11.62 18.31 -3.04
C VAL A 28 -10.94 19.66 -2.76
N GLU A 29 -11.54 20.51 -1.94
CA GLU A 29 -10.97 21.82 -1.58
C GLU A 29 -9.70 21.74 -0.73
N ASP A 30 -9.54 20.67 0.06
CA ASP A 30 -8.36 20.47 0.94
C ASP A 30 -7.16 19.84 0.22
N LEU A 31 -7.35 19.21 -0.96
CA LEU A 31 -6.30 18.51 -1.72
C LEU A 31 -5.03 19.34 -2.00
N PRO A 32 -5.08 20.67 -2.28
CA PRO A 32 -3.87 21.46 -2.49
C PRO A 32 -2.92 21.55 -1.29
N ASN A 33 -3.42 21.19 -0.10
CA ASN A 33 -2.59 21.13 1.11
C ASN A 33 -1.74 19.84 1.18
N VAL A 34 -2.00 18.85 0.33
CA VAL A 34 -1.31 17.55 0.36
C VAL A 34 -0.61 17.22 -0.97
N VAL A 35 -1.16 17.66 -2.13
CA VAL A 35 -0.63 17.40 -3.47
C VAL A 35 -0.47 18.72 -4.24
N ASP A 36 0.59 18.87 -5.03
CA ASP A 36 0.80 20.03 -5.89
C ASP A 36 -0.03 19.94 -7.19
N LEU A 37 -1.34 20.19 -7.04
CA LEU A 37 -2.29 20.18 -8.15
C LEU A 37 -1.96 21.26 -9.19
N LYS A 38 -1.29 22.34 -8.79
CA LYS A 38 -0.85 23.39 -9.73
C LYS A 38 0.23 22.85 -10.66
N ALA A 39 1.23 22.16 -10.15
CA ALA A 39 2.26 21.54 -10.98
C ALA A 39 1.66 20.53 -11.97
N ILE A 40 0.69 19.72 -11.52
CA ILE A 40 -0.03 18.77 -12.39
C ILE A 40 -0.77 19.52 -13.51
N ALA A 41 -1.54 20.56 -13.19
CA ALA A 41 -2.30 21.35 -14.17
C ALA A 41 -1.40 22.06 -15.18
N ASP A 42 -0.31 22.67 -14.72
CA ASP A 42 0.64 23.41 -15.57
C ASP A 42 1.38 22.48 -16.54
N SER A 43 1.65 21.23 -16.15
CA SER A 43 2.37 20.24 -16.97
C SER A 43 1.57 19.75 -18.18
N LYS A 44 0.24 19.87 -18.15
CA LYS A 44 -0.69 19.39 -19.18
C LYS A 44 -0.66 17.86 -19.40
N ILE A 45 -0.07 17.08 -18.51
CA ILE A 45 -0.07 15.62 -18.63
C ILE A 45 -1.50 15.08 -18.69
N SER A 46 -1.70 14.06 -19.51
CA SER A 46 -2.98 13.35 -19.63
C SER A 46 -3.08 12.26 -18.55
N ILE A 47 -4.16 12.30 -17.76
CA ILE A 47 -4.39 11.39 -16.63
C ILE A 47 -5.62 10.56 -16.94
N GLY A 48 -5.52 9.22 -16.82
CA GLY A 48 -6.65 8.31 -16.80
C GLY A 48 -6.92 7.85 -15.37
N ALA A 49 -8.13 8.08 -14.84
CA ALA A 49 -8.51 7.61 -13.51
C ALA A 49 -9.68 6.63 -13.60
N ASP A 50 -9.50 5.42 -13.08
CA ASP A 50 -10.54 4.39 -13.02
C ASP A 50 -10.92 4.13 -11.54
N PRO A 51 -12.05 4.66 -11.07
CA PRO A 51 -12.55 4.40 -9.73
C PRO A 51 -13.13 2.99 -9.54
N MET A 52 -13.10 2.15 -10.58
CA MET A 52 -13.67 0.79 -10.60
C MET A 52 -15.08 0.70 -10.03
N GLY A 53 -15.93 1.73 -10.30
CA GLY A 53 -17.30 1.82 -9.80
C GLY A 53 -17.43 1.99 -8.30
N GLY A 54 -16.38 2.41 -7.62
CA GLY A 54 -16.30 2.61 -6.18
C GLY A 54 -16.66 4.03 -5.72
N ALA A 55 -16.30 4.33 -4.48
CA ALA A 55 -16.66 5.57 -3.78
C ALA A 55 -16.08 6.84 -4.45
N SER A 56 -14.97 6.72 -5.19
CA SER A 56 -14.30 7.88 -5.81
C SER A 56 -14.85 8.29 -7.19
N VAL A 57 -15.90 7.66 -7.71
CA VAL A 57 -16.47 7.98 -9.04
C VAL A 57 -16.73 9.49 -9.18
N ASP A 58 -17.48 10.08 -8.24
CA ASP A 58 -17.83 11.49 -8.28
C ASP A 58 -16.63 12.41 -7.94
N TYR A 59 -15.69 11.92 -7.12
CA TYR A 59 -14.53 12.69 -6.69
C TYR A 59 -13.58 13.00 -7.85
N TRP A 60 -13.28 12.03 -8.71
CA TRP A 60 -12.35 12.22 -9.83
C TRP A 60 -12.84 13.27 -10.82
N GLY A 61 -14.16 13.27 -11.14
CA GLY A 61 -14.77 14.31 -11.98
C GLY A 61 -14.62 15.70 -11.37
N ALA A 62 -14.98 15.83 -10.09
CA ALA A 62 -14.88 17.09 -9.36
C ALA A 62 -13.43 17.62 -9.24
N ILE A 63 -12.46 16.74 -9.01
CA ILE A 63 -11.02 17.09 -8.96
C ILE A 63 -10.58 17.62 -10.31
N GLY A 64 -10.87 16.90 -11.40
CA GLY A 64 -10.51 17.31 -12.76
C GLY A 64 -11.07 18.69 -13.14
N GLU A 65 -12.34 18.92 -12.85
CA GLU A 65 -13.02 20.19 -13.12
C GLU A 65 -12.46 21.33 -12.26
N ARG A 66 -12.36 21.11 -10.94
CA ARG A 66 -11.95 22.16 -9.99
C ARG A 66 -10.55 22.68 -10.25
N TYR A 67 -9.63 21.82 -10.64
CA TYR A 67 -8.21 22.18 -10.82
C TYR A 67 -7.77 22.27 -12.29
N GLY A 68 -8.68 22.07 -13.23
CA GLY A 68 -8.40 22.15 -14.66
C GLY A 68 -7.39 21.12 -15.14
N LEU A 69 -7.45 19.90 -14.56
CA LEU A 69 -6.56 18.81 -14.93
C LEU A 69 -7.02 18.18 -16.26
N ASN A 70 -6.07 17.78 -17.09
CA ASN A 70 -6.35 16.99 -18.29
C ASN A 70 -6.63 15.52 -17.88
N LEU A 71 -7.74 15.32 -17.16
CA LEU A 71 -8.14 14.09 -16.51
C LEU A 71 -9.36 13.48 -17.18
N THR A 72 -9.30 12.19 -17.45
CA THR A 72 -10.40 11.37 -17.94
C THR A 72 -10.79 10.36 -16.88
N VAL A 73 -12.03 10.38 -16.43
CA VAL A 73 -12.62 9.29 -15.62
C VAL A 73 -12.95 8.15 -16.57
N VAL A 74 -12.21 7.05 -16.50
CA VAL A 74 -12.23 5.97 -17.50
C VAL A 74 -13.53 5.18 -17.43
N ASN A 75 -14.04 4.95 -16.22
CA ASN A 75 -15.31 4.28 -15.98
C ASN A 75 -16.11 5.04 -14.94
N THR A 76 -17.30 5.48 -15.32
CA THR A 76 -18.25 6.19 -14.42
C THR A 76 -19.43 5.32 -14.02
N GLU A 77 -19.46 4.03 -14.44
CA GLU A 77 -20.55 3.12 -14.10
C GLU A 77 -20.48 2.72 -12.63
N VAL A 78 -21.57 2.92 -11.89
CA VAL A 78 -21.76 2.42 -10.54
C VAL A 78 -22.79 1.30 -10.60
N ASP A 79 -22.31 0.07 -10.54
CA ASP A 79 -23.15 -1.14 -10.55
C ASP A 79 -22.78 -2.02 -9.35
N PRO A 80 -23.69 -2.24 -8.38
CA PRO A 80 -23.40 -3.04 -7.19
C PRO A 80 -23.07 -4.51 -7.50
N THR A 81 -23.25 -4.96 -8.73
CA THR A 81 -22.82 -6.30 -9.18
C THR A 81 -21.43 -6.31 -9.81
N TRP A 82 -20.83 -5.14 -10.09
CA TRP A 82 -19.54 -4.97 -10.77
C TRP A 82 -19.36 -5.83 -12.03
N ARG A 83 -20.42 -6.05 -12.79
CA ARG A 83 -20.40 -6.90 -14.01
C ARG A 83 -19.44 -6.42 -15.09
N PHE A 84 -19.01 -5.17 -15.04
CA PHE A 84 -18.04 -4.60 -15.98
C PHE A 84 -16.57 -5.00 -15.65
N MET A 85 -16.34 -5.55 -14.45
CA MET A 85 -15.00 -5.94 -14.03
C MET A 85 -14.56 -7.26 -14.68
N THR A 86 -13.29 -7.34 -15.04
CA THR A 86 -12.64 -8.59 -15.45
C THR A 86 -12.52 -9.53 -14.25
N LEU A 87 -12.85 -10.81 -14.45
CA LEU A 87 -12.70 -11.83 -13.41
C LEU A 87 -11.23 -12.09 -13.10
N ASP A 88 -10.91 -12.24 -11.84
CA ASP A 88 -9.59 -12.66 -11.39
C ASP A 88 -9.34 -14.17 -11.67
N THR A 89 -8.12 -14.63 -11.45
CA THR A 89 -7.67 -16.00 -11.73
C THR A 89 -8.48 -17.07 -11.01
N ASP A 90 -9.15 -16.74 -9.92
CA ASP A 90 -10.06 -17.64 -9.18
C ASP A 90 -11.53 -17.57 -9.66
N GLY A 91 -11.79 -16.86 -10.75
CA GLY A 91 -13.12 -16.68 -11.32
C GLY A 91 -14.04 -15.74 -10.54
N LYS A 92 -13.51 -14.92 -9.65
CA LYS A 92 -14.26 -13.95 -8.86
C LYS A 92 -13.94 -12.52 -9.29
N ILE A 93 -14.88 -11.62 -9.01
CA ILE A 93 -14.65 -10.19 -9.11
C ILE A 93 -13.83 -9.76 -7.89
N ARG A 94 -12.73 -9.03 -8.13
CA ARG A 94 -11.89 -8.44 -7.11
C ARG A 94 -11.56 -7.00 -7.48
N MET A 95 -11.60 -6.11 -6.49
CA MET A 95 -11.21 -4.70 -6.61
C MET A 95 -9.78 -4.49 -6.09
N ASP A 96 -8.87 -5.36 -6.48
CA ASP A 96 -7.47 -5.29 -6.04
C ASP A 96 -6.65 -4.49 -7.04
N CYS A 97 -6.21 -3.30 -6.68
CA CYS A 97 -5.40 -2.41 -7.52
C CYS A 97 -4.02 -3.00 -7.91
N SER A 98 -3.58 -4.06 -7.24
CA SER A 98 -2.38 -4.80 -7.62
C SER A 98 -2.64 -5.94 -8.62
N SER A 99 -3.93 -6.28 -8.88
CA SER A 99 -4.30 -7.33 -9.82
C SER A 99 -4.32 -6.82 -11.26
N PRO A 100 -3.56 -7.45 -12.18
CA PRO A 100 -3.65 -7.12 -13.61
C PRO A 100 -5.05 -7.34 -14.20
N ASN A 101 -5.85 -8.22 -13.62
CA ASN A 101 -7.21 -8.46 -14.06
C ASN A 101 -8.15 -7.32 -13.64
N ALA A 102 -8.07 -6.84 -12.40
CA ALA A 102 -8.83 -5.69 -11.96
C ALA A 102 -8.45 -4.43 -12.75
N MET A 103 -7.16 -4.23 -13.00
CA MET A 103 -6.61 -3.08 -13.72
C MET A 103 -6.55 -3.26 -15.26
N ALA A 104 -7.19 -4.31 -15.80
CA ALA A 104 -7.07 -4.70 -17.22
C ALA A 104 -7.45 -3.56 -18.18
N SER A 105 -8.48 -2.79 -17.89
CA SER A 105 -8.91 -1.66 -18.71
C SER A 105 -7.81 -0.60 -18.84
N LEU A 106 -7.18 -0.21 -17.74
CA LEU A 106 -6.10 0.78 -17.74
C LEU A 106 -4.84 0.24 -18.40
N ILE A 107 -4.47 -1.03 -18.13
CA ILE A 107 -3.31 -1.67 -18.73
C ILE A 107 -3.44 -1.74 -20.25
N HIS A 108 -4.63 -2.10 -20.74
CA HIS A 108 -4.92 -2.18 -22.18
C HIS A 108 -4.84 -0.81 -22.86
N ASN A 109 -5.26 0.23 -22.17
CA ASN A 109 -5.32 1.60 -22.68
C ASN A 109 -4.16 2.49 -22.21
N ARG A 110 -3.10 1.93 -21.66
CA ARG A 110 -2.00 2.68 -21.04
C ARG A 110 -1.37 3.74 -21.95
N ASP A 111 -1.31 3.48 -23.25
CA ASP A 111 -0.70 4.41 -24.24
C ASP A 111 -1.58 5.63 -24.53
N LYS A 112 -2.81 5.70 -23.97
CA LYS A 112 -3.70 6.86 -24.13
C LYS A 112 -3.41 7.97 -23.14
N TYR A 113 -2.68 7.68 -22.08
CA TYR A 113 -2.42 8.57 -20.97
C TYR A 113 -0.93 8.65 -20.68
N ASP A 114 -0.46 9.78 -20.20
CA ASP A 114 0.91 9.93 -19.68
C ASP A 114 1.07 9.17 -18.35
N ILE A 115 -0.03 9.07 -17.60
CA ILE A 115 -0.17 8.23 -16.40
C ILE A 115 -1.63 7.81 -16.22
N ALA A 116 -1.86 6.59 -15.73
CA ALA A 116 -3.20 6.15 -15.38
C ALA A 116 -3.23 5.54 -13.97
N THR A 117 -4.35 5.69 -13.29
CA THR A 117 -4.51 5.31 -11.87
C THR A 117 -5.85 4.62 -11.63
N GLY A 118 -5.90 3.75 -10.63
CA GLY A 118 -7.14 3.09 -10.24
C GLY A 118 -7.30 2.95 -8.73
N ASN A 119 -8.54 2.97 -8.26
CA ASN A 119 -8.89 2.78 -6.87
C ASN A 119 -9.76 1.55 -6.67
N ASP A 120 -9.65 0.92 -5.52
CA ASP A 120 -10.60 -0.10 -5.08
C ASP A 120 -11.94 0.51 -4.63
N ALA A 121 -12.89 -0.33 -4.19
CA ALA A 121 -14.28 0.09 -3.99
C ALA A 121 -14.46 1.19 -2.95
N ASP A 122 -13.67 1.23 -1.88
CA ASP A 122 -13.69 2.26 -0.84
C ASP A 122 -12.57 3.30 -1.00
N SER A 123 -11.79 3.18 -2.10
CA SER A 123 -10.77 4.14 -2.55
C SER A 123 -9.64 4.39 -1.55
N ASP A 124 -9.39 3.41 -0.68
CA ASP A 124 -8.30 3.45 0.28
C ASP A 124 -6.98 2.92 -0.30
N ARG A 125 -7.00 2.37 -1.55
CA ARG A 125 -5.84 1.84 -2.27
C ARG A 125 -5.66 2.50 -3.62
N HIS A 126 -4.41 2.45 -4.07
CA HIS A 126 -3.98 3.00 -5.36
C HIS A 126 -3.49 1.91 -6.31
N GLY A 127 -3.63 2.15 -7.60
CA GLY A 127 -2.98 1.36 -8.64
C GLY A 127 -2.39 2.29 -9.68
N ILE A 128 -1.10 2.19 -9.95
CA ILE A 128 -0.39 3.07 -10.88
C ILE A 128 -0.03 2.32 -12.15
N VAL A 129 -0.47 2.85 -13.28
CA VAL A 129 -0.18 2.31 -14.61
C VAL A 129 0.58 3.35 -15.42
N THR A 130 1.75 2.98 -15.91
CA THR A 130 2.61 3.84 -16.74
C THR A 130 2.71 3.31 -18.16
N PRO A 131 2.88 4.17 -19.19
CA PRO A 131 3.00 3.72 -20.57
C PRO A 131 4.19 2.78 -20.78
N ASP A 132 5.30 3.06 -20.11
CA ASP A 132 6.57 2.35 -20.28
C ASP A 132 6.60 0.98 -19.59
N ALA A 133 5.96 0.82 -18.43
CA ALA A 133 6.04 -0.43 -17.64
C ALA A 133 4.68 -1.10 -17.34
N GLY A 134 3.56 -0.45 -17.65
CA GLY A 134 2.23 -0.96 -17.31
C GLY A 134 1.92 -0.81 -15.81
N LEU A 135 1.26 -1.80 -15.22
CA LEU A 135 0.88 -1.78 -13.81
C LEU A 135 2.13 -1.94 -12.92
N MET A 136 2.35 -0.97 -12.06
CA MET A 136 3.41 -1.03 -11.05
C MET A 136 3.03 -1.94 -9.88
N ASN A 137 4.02 -2.68 -9.37
CA ASN A 137 3.87 -3.34 -8.08
C ASN A 137 3.73 -2.27 -6.98
N PRO A 138 2.77 -2.40 -6.03
CA PRO A 138 2.62 -1.44 -4.94
C PRO A 138 3.89 -1.15 -4.15
N ASN A 139 4.68 -2.17 -3.81
CA ASN A 139 5.97 -1.99 -3.13
C ASN A 139 6.94 -1.08 -3.91
N HIS A 140 6.92 -1.17 -5.25
CA HIS A 140 7.76 -0.34 -6.10
C HIS A 140 7.32 1.11 -6.04
N TYR A 141 6.01 1.34 -6.15
CA TYR A 141 5.49 2.70 -6.08
C TYR A 141 5.64 3.32 -4.69
N LEU A 142 5.44 2.56 -3.61
CA LEU A 142 5.68 3.07 -2.25
C LEU A 142 7.12 3.58 -2.07
N ALA A 143 8.12 2.86 -2.59
CA ALA A 143 9.51 3.29 -2.53
C ALA A 143 9.74 4.62 -3.27
N VAL A 144 9.11 4.79 -4.45
CA VAL A 144 9.18 6.03 -5.24
C VAL A 144 8.47 7.18 -4.53
N ALA A 145 7.27 6.93 -4.00
CA ALA A 145 6.49 7.92 -3.26
C ALA A 145 7.27 8.44 -2.04
N ILE A 146 7.90 7.54 -1.29
CA ILE A 146 8.72 7.89 -0.13
C ILE A 146 9.91 8.77 -0.54
N GLU A 147 10.67 8.35 -1.54
CA GLU A 147 11.84 9.14 -1.99
C GLU A 147 11.42 10.54 -2.44
N TYR A 148 10.36 10.62 -3.25
CA TYR A 148 9.88 11.89 -3.75
C TYR A 148 9.37 12.80 -2.62
N LEU A 149 8.51 12.31 -1.74
CA LEU A 149 7.94 13.10 -0.65
C LEU A 149 9.03 13.66 0.28
N PHE A 150 9.96 12.83 0.72
CA PHE A 150 11.01 13.25 1.64
C PHE A 150 12.08 14.14 1.00
N SER A 151 12.10 14.23 -0.33
CA SER A 151 12.96 15.15 -1.10
C SER A 151 12.23 16.43 -1.53
N HIS A 152 10.88 16.45 -1.57
CA HIS A 152 10.09 17.55 -2.13
C HIS A 152 9.09 18.16 -1.13
N ARG A 153 9.16 17.84 0.14
CA ARG A 153 8.32 18.41 1.20
C ARG A 153 9.19 19.16 2.23
N PRO A 154 9.65 20.40 1.88
CA PRO A 154 10.56 21.16 2.76
C PRO A 154 9.91 21.58 4.09
N GLY A 155 8.59 21.54 4.20
CA GLY A 155 7.87 21.79 5.46
C GLY A 155 7.94 20.62 6.47
N TRP A 156 8.40 19.43 6.04
CA TRP A 156 8.49 18.30 6.93
C TRP A 156 9.76 18.34 7.79
N PRO A 157 9.65 18.16 9.12
CA PRO A 157 10.81 18.12 10.00
C PRO A 157 11.83 17.04 9.59
N GLU A 158 13.10 17.30 9.81
CA GLU A 158 14.17 16.34 9.51
C GLU A 158 14.01 15.03 10.32
N ALA A 159 13.46 15.11 11.53
CA ALA A 159 13.20 13.97 12.40
C ALA A 159 12.00 13.11 11.97
N THR A 160 11.19 13.57 11.00
CA THR A 160 10.03 12.83 10.52
C THR A 160 10.45 11.50 9.90
N ALA A 161 9.84 10.41 10.38
CA ALA A 161 10.16 9.04 10.00
C ALA A 161 9.29 8.52 8.85
N VAL A 162 9.72 7.40 8.26
CA VAL A 162 8.95 6.61 7.28
C VAL A 162 8.39 5.38 7.96
N GLY A 163 7.08 5.13 7.80
CA GLY A 163 6.40 3.93 8.28
C GLY A 163 6.20 2.90 7.16
N LYS A 164 6.52 1.62 7.43
CA LYS A 164 6.16 0.49 6.57
C LYS A 164 5.70 -0.71 7.38
N THR A 165 4.94 -1.63 6.76
CA THR A 165 4.65 -2.92 7.39
C THR A 165 5.85 -3.87 7.26
N LEU A 166 5.93 -4.82 8.18
CA LEU A 166 7.03 -5.81 8.20
C LEU A 166 7.05 -6.73 6.96
N VAL A 167 5.99 -6.75 6.17
CA VAL A 167 5.87 -7.54 4.94
C VAL A 167 6.02 -6.70 3.66
N SER A 168 6.22 -5.39 3.78
CA SER A 168 6.58 -4.53 2.66
C SER A 168 8.04 -4.72 2.26
N SER A 169 8.37 -4.39 1.00
CA SER A 169 9.70 -4.59 0.41
C SER A 169 10.83 -3.91 1.20
N SER A 170 11.97 -4.58 1.28
CA SER A 170 13.22 -4.00 1.79
C SER A 170 13.89 -3.01 0.83
N MET A 171 13.36 -2.81 -0.39
CA MET A 171 13.73 -1.66 -1.20
C MET A 171 13.42 -0.35 -0.46
N ILE A 172 12.32 -0.31 0.29
CA ILE A 172 11.96 0.85 1.12
C ILE A 172 13.04 1.12 2.17
N ASP A 173 13.61 0.07 2.81
CA ASP A 173 14.69 0.21 3.79
C ASP A 173 15.91 0.90 3.16
N ARG A 174 16.34 0.44 1.98
CA ARG A 174 17.48 0.99 1.25
C ARG A 174 17.26 2.44 0.80
N VAL A 175 16.05 2.76 0.37
CA VAL A 175 15.65 4.14 0.02
C VAL A 175 15.68 5.03 1.25
N VAL A 176 15.06 4.61 2.36
CA VAL A 176 14.99 5.39 3.62
C VAL A 176 16.39 5.62 4.19
N GLU A 177 17.26 4.61 4.17
CA GLU A 177 18.66 4.73 4.55
C GLU A 177 19.39 5.77 3.68
N SER A 178 19.20 5.74 2.36
CA SER A 178 19.82 6.69 1.43
C SER A 178 19.37 8.13 1.63
N LEU A 179 18.16 8.32 2.20
CA LEU A 179 17.61 9.62 2.57
C LEU A 179 18.09 10.09 3.95
N GLY A 180 18.82 9.25 4.70
CA GLY A 180 19.21 9.54 6.08
C GLY A 180 18.02 9.64 7.05
N ARG A 181 16.90 9.02 6.73
CA ARG A 181 15.68 9.06 7.54
C ARG A 181 15.52 7.84 8.42
N LYS A 182 14.71 7.97 9.47
CA LYS A 182 14.36 6.86 10.35
C LYS A 182 13.26 6.00 9.72
N LEU A 183 13.46 4.67 9.75
CA LEU A 183 12.42 3.70 9.41
C LEU A 183 11.69 3.21 10.65
N VAL A 184 10.37 3.13 10.58
CA VAL A 184 9.48 2.57 11.60
C VAL A 184 8.73 1.38 11.00
N GLU A 185 9.31 0.18 11.15
CA GLU A 185 8.67 -1.06 10.73
C GLU A 185 7.66 -1.53 11.79
N VAL A 186 6.41 -1.77 11.38
CA VAL A 186 5.29 -2.11 12.26
C VAL A 186 4.61 -3.42 11.82
N PRO A 187 3.77 -4.05 12.66
CA PRO A 187 2.94 -5.16 12.22
C PRO A 187 1.99 -4.75 11.10
N VAL A 188 1.46 -5.72 10.35
CA VAL A 188 0.43 -5.44 9.32
C VAL A 188 -0.81 -4.82 9.95
N GLY A 189 -1.30 -3.76 9.32
CA GLY A 189 -2.46 -2.99 9.72
C GLY A 189 -2.16 -1.50 9.84
N PHE A 190 -2.88 -0.69 9.09
CA PHE A 190 -2.64 0.75 8.97
C PHE A 190 -2.74 1.51 10.32
N LYS A 191 -3.55 1.02 11.24
CA LYS A 191 -3.72 1.59 12.59
C LYS A 191 -2.42 1.89 13.34
N TRP A 192 -1.34 1.19 13.00
CA TRP A 192 -0.04 1.37 13.66
C TRP A 192 0.67 2.67 13.25
N PHE A 193 0.32 3.24 12.09
CA PHE A 193 0.86 4.51 11.62
C PHE A 193 0.10 5.72 12.16
N VAL A 194 -1.18 5.53 12.54
CA VAL A 194 -2.12 6.62 12.89
C VAL A 194 -1.56 7.58 13.94
N PRO A 195 -1.01 7.13 15.08
CA PRO A 195 -0.45 8.08 16.06
C PRO A 195 0.64 8.97 15.46
N GLY A 196 1.57 8.37 14.69
CA GLY A 196 2.67 9.12 14.09
C GLY A 196 2.25 10.03 12.93
N LEU A 197 1.20 9.68 12.18
CA LEU A 197 0.61 10.55 11.16
C LEU A 197 -0.13 11.73 11.77
N ILE A 198 -0.76 11.56 12.96
CA ILE A 198 -1.46 12.64 13.65
C ILE A 198 -0.47 13.64 14.24
N ASP A 199 0.59 13.17 14.88
CA ASP A 199 1.56 14.03 15.57
C ASP A 199 2.72 14.49 14.67
N GLY A 200 2.77 14.05 13.39
CA GLY A 200 3.79 14.40 12.42
C GLY A 200 5.13 13.67 12.60
N SER A 201 5.23 12.73 13.53
CA SER A 201 6.46 11.94 13.72
C SER A 201 6.67 10.89 12.63
N ILE A 202 5.62 10.49 11.90
CA ILE A 202 5.65 9.67 10.69
C ILE A 202 5.11 10.52 9.53
N GLY A 203 5.92 10.73 8.50
CA GLY A 203 5.54 11.50 7.31
C GLY A 203 4.79 10.67 6.26
N PHE A 204 5.05 9.39 6.21
CA PHE A 204 4.45 8.44 5.30
C PHE A 204 4.24 7.10 6.02
N GLY A 205 3.06 6.50 5.84
CA GLY A 205 2.76 5.14 6.30
C GLY A 205 2.14 4.33 5.16
N GLY A 206 2.73 3.17 4.82
CA GLY A 206 2.26 2.37 3.70
C GLY A 206 2.34 0.86 3.90
N GLU A 207 1.46 0.16 3.18
CA GLU A 207 1.30 -1.28 3.18
C GLU A 207 1.50 -1.84 1.75
N GLU A 208 2.06 -3.03 1.64
CA GLU A 208 2.25 -3.74 0.37
C GLU A 208 0.94 -4.03 -0.39
N SER A 209 -0.19 -3.89 0.29
CA SER A 209 -1.53 -4.02 -0.28
C SER A 209 -2.01 -2.80 -1.05
N ALA A 210 -1.11 -1.84 -1.33
CA ALA A 210 -1.39 -0.57 -2.02
C ALA A 210 -2.16 0.48 -1.18
N GLY A 211 -2.25 0.30 0.12
CA GLY A 211 -2.84 1.30 1.02
C GLY A 211 -1.76 2.16 1.67
N ALA A 212 -1.86 3.48 1.57
CA ALA A 212 -0.93 4.40 2.19
C ALA A 212 -1.58 5.76 2.50
N SER A 213 -0.91 6.55 3.31
CA SER A 213 -1.22 7.97 3.55
C SER A 213 0.05 8.72 3.95
N PHE A 214 0.03 10.04 3.80
CA PHE A 214 1.15 10.90 4.13
C PHE A 214 0.69 12.28 4.63
N LEU A 215 1.61 13.05 5.21
CA LEU A 215 1.32 14.36 5.78
C LEU A 215 1.04 15.41 4.70
N ARG A 216 0.35 16.46 5.10
CA ARG A 216 0.23 17.70 4.32
C ARG A 216 1.61 18.31 4.05
N MET A 217 1.65 19.26 3.12
CA MET A 217 2.89 19.97 2.75
C MET A 217 3.55 20.70 3.91
N ASP A 218 2.77 21.16 4.89
CA ASP A 218 3.23 21.84 6.10
C ASP A 218 3.66 20.90 7.23
N GLY A 219 3.54 19.58 7.03
CA GLY A 219 3.87 18.55 8.01
C GLY A 219 2.74 18.22 8.99
N SER A 220 1.57 18.81 8.85
CA SER A 220 0.40 18.43 9.65
C SER A 220 -0.27 17.15 9.10
N GLY A 221 -1.05 16.47 9.94
CA GLY A 221 -1.74 15.24 9.57
C GLY A 221 -2.81 15.44 8.50
N TRP A 222 -2.83 14.58 7.48
CA TRP A 222 -3.88 14.56 6.46
C TRP A 222 -5.07 13.72 6.91
N SER A 223 -4.86 12.44 7.11
CA SER A 223 -5.90 11.47 7.43
C SER A 223 -5.46 10.49 8.50
N THR A 224 -6.41 9.82 9.12
CA THR A 224 -6.20 8.73 10.08
C THR A 224 -6.35 7.34 9.44
N ASP A 225 -6.54 7.28 8.13
CA ASP A 225 -6.60 6.04 7.36
C ASP A 225 -5.89 6.22 6.00
N LYS A 226 -5.83 5.16 5.23
CA LYS A 226 -5.30 5.12 3.87
C LYS A 226 -6.14 5.99 2.95
N ASP A 227 -5.51 6.58 1.96
CA ASP A 227 -6.16 7.42 0.97
C ASP A 227 -5.55 7.16 -0.41
N GLY A 228 -6.24 6.37 -1.24
CA GLY A 228 -5.78 6.01 -2.57
C GLY A 228 -5.72 7.20 -3.52
N ILE A 229 -6.64 8.15 -3.42
CA ILE A 229 -6.72 9.30 -4.33
C ILE A 229 -5.47 10.19 -4.21
N ILE A 230 -4.99 10.47 -2.99
CA ILE A 230 -3.77 11.29 -2.84
C ILE A 230 -2.51 10.57 -3.35
N LEU A 231 -2.46 9.23 -3.26
CA LEU A 231 -1.36 8.44 -3.82
C LEU A 231 -1.39 8.49 -5.36
N ASP A 232 -2.55 8.40 -5.96
CA ASP A 232 -2.76 8.49 -7.40
C ASP A 232 -2.40 9.89 -7.94
N LEU A 233 -2.84 10.94 -7.26
CA LEU A 233 -2.48 12.32 -7.58
C LEU A 233 -0.99 12.57 -7.37
N LEU A 234 -0.38 11.97 -6.34
CA LEU A 234 1.06 12.05 -6.12
C LEU A 234 1.86 11.43 -7.28
N ALA A 235 1.38 10.32 -7.87
CA ALA A 235 2.03 9.75 -9.05
C ALA A 235 2.01 10.72 -10.24
N SER A 236 0.91 11.46 -10.41
CA SER A 236 0.79 12.53 -11.41
C SER A 236 1.69 13.73 -11.08
N GLU A 237 1.81 14.13 -9.81
CA GLU A 237 2.74 15.17 -9.35
C GLU A 237 4.19 14.78 -9.62
N ILE A 238 4.58 13.53 -9.32
CA ILE A 238 5.92 13.03 -9.60
C ILE A 238 6.27 13.18 -11.08
N LEU A 239 5.39 12.73 -11.97
CA LEU A 239 5.58 12.86 -13.41
C LEU A 239 5.65 14.34 -13.85
N ALA A 240 4.73 15.18 -13.36
CA ALA A 240 4.66 16.58 -13.70
C ALA A 240 5.90 17.37 -13.28
N VAL A 241 6.42 17.12 -12.09
CA VAL A 241 7.56 17.86 -11.51
C VAL A 241 8.88 17.34 -12.03
N THR A 242 9.04 16.04 -12.20
CA THR A 242 10.33 15.42 -12.54
C THR A 242 10.50 15.14 -14.04
N GLY A 243 9.40 15.05 -14.79
CA GLY A 243 9.39 14.59 -16.17
C GLY A 243 9.63 13.09 -16.34
N GLU A 244 9.66 12.34 -15.23
CA GLU A 244 9.90 10.90 -15.22
C GLU A 244 8.70 10.16 -14.64
N THR A 245 8.31 9.06 -15.28
CA THR A 245 7.28 8.17 -14.73
C THR A 245 7.76 7.53 -13.42
N PRO A 246 6.86 7.22 -12.47
CA PRO A 246 7.24 6.48 -11.26
C PRO A 246 7.98 5.17 -11.55
N SER A 247 7.66 4.48 -12.64
CA SER A 247 8.34 3.25 -13.06
C SER A 247 9.82 3.48 -13.45
N LYS A 248 10.13 4.56 -14.16
CA LYS A 248 11.53 4.92 -14.48
C LYS A 248 12.33 5.25 -13.22
N ARG A 249 11.73 5.98 -12.30
CA ARG A 249 12.37 6.28 -11.00
C ARG A 249 12.65 5.01 -10.21
N TYR A 250 11.70 4.06 -10.20
CA TYR A 250 11.93 2.77 -9.56
C TYR A 250 13.05 1.95 -10.25
N ALA A 251 13.13 1.99 -11.58
CA ALA A 251 14.20 1.33 -12.32
C ALA A 251 15.59 1.85 -11.90
N ALA A 252 15.72 3.16 -11.65
CA ALA A 252 16.96 3.74 -11.11
C ALA A 252 17.28 3.23 -9.69
N PHE A 253 16.27 2.97 -8.84
CA PHE A 253 16.50 2.35 -7.54
C PHE A 253 16.95 0.89 -7.68
N ALA A 254 16.34 0.14 -8.58
CA ALA A 254 16.73 -1.24 -8.85
C ALA A 254 18.19 -1.34 -9.36
N GLU A 255 18.62 -0.37 -10.17
CA GLU A 255 19.99 -0.27 -10.64
C GLU A 255 20.97 0.08 -9.51
N LYS A 256 20.58 1.03 -8.64
CA LYS A 256 21.42 1.51 -7.53
C LYS A 256 21.49 0.54 -6.36
N PHE A 257 20.38 -0.07 -6.00
CA PHE A 257 20.23 -0.85 -4.76
C PHE A 257 20.06 -2.36 -4.98
N GLY A 258 19.96 -2.81 -6.23
CA GLY A 258 19.58 -4.17 -6.60
C GLY A 258 18.06 -4.30 -6.82
N ALA A 259 17.68 -5.23 -7.69
CA ALA A 259 16.29 -5.50 -8.05
C ALA A 259 15.73 -6.64 -7.20
N PRO A 260 14.87 -6.38 -6.20
CA PRO A 260 14.26 -7.45 -5.44
C PRO A 260 13.17 -8.14 -6.24
N VAL A 261 13.02 -9.44 -6.01
CA VAL A 261 11.86 -10.22 -6.39
C VAL A 261 11.06 -10.58 -5.15
N TYR A 262 9.75 -10.42 -5.23
CA TYR A 262 8.83 -10.56 -4.11
C TYR A 262 7.67 -11.47 -4.48
N ALA A 263 7.30 -12.39 -3.60
CA ALA A 263 6.12 -13.19 -3.78
C ALA A 263 5.47 -13.57 -2.44
N ARG A 264 4.17 -13.85 -2.50
CA ARG A 264 3.38 -14.41 -1.40
C ARG A 264 2.92 -15.81 -1.77
N THR A 265 3.03 -16.74 -0.83
CA THR A 265 2.44 -18.07 -0.92
C THR A 265 1.51 -18.32 0.25
N ASP A 266 0.43 -19.06 0.01
CA ASP A 266 -0.54 -19.45 1.02
C ASP A 266 -0.37 -20.93 1.32
N ALA A 267 -0.52 -21.35 2.59
CA ALA A 267 -0.49 -22.74 3.00
C ALA A 267 -1.60 -23.02 4.02
N GLU A 268 -2.15 -24.23 3.95
CA GLU A 268 -3.25 -24.68 4.84
C GLU A 268 -2.81 -24.72 6.31
N ALA A 269 -3.63 -24.17 7.18
CA ALA A 269 -3.46 -24.26 8.64
C ALA A 269 -4.80 -24.20 9.35
N ASN A 270 -5.02 -25.18 10.21
CA ASN A 270 -6.19 -25.22 11.10
C ASN A 270 -6.06 -24.18 12.23
N ARG A 271 -7.12 -24.07 13.05
CA ARG A 271 -7.18 -23.10 14.15
C ARG A 271 -6.05 -23.28 15.18
N GLU A 272 -5.69 -24.52 15.49
CA GLU A 272 -4.63 -24.84 16.47
C GLU A 272 -3.26 -24.42 15.93
N GLN A 273 -2.96 -24.75 14.68
CA GLN A 273 -1.73 -24.36 14.02
C GLN A 273 -1.60 -22.84 13.88
N LYS A 274 -2.69 -22.15 13.57
CA LYS A 274 -2.71 -20.67 13.56
C LYS A 274 -2.43 -20.09 14.96
N ALA A 275 -2.91 -20.74 16.02
CA ALA A 275 -2.64 -20.32 17.41
C ALA A 275 -1.18 -20.55 17.82
N ILE A 276 -0.55 -21.64 17.36
CA ILE A 276 0.89 -21.91 17.56
C ILE A 276 1.69 -20.80 16.86
N LEU A 277 1.43 -20.53 15.57
CA LEU A 277 2.15 -19.53 14.81
C LEU A 277 2.06 -18.13 15.43
N LYS A 278 0.88 -17.77 15.96
CA LYS A 278 0.68 -16.49 16.67
C LYS A 278 1.53 -16.32 17.94
N LYS A 279 1.88 -17.42 18.60
CA LYS A 279 2.59 -17.43 19.88
C LYS A 279 4.05 -17.87 19.72
N LEU A 280 4.53 -17.97 18.48
CA LEU A 280 5.87 -18.45 18.21
C LEU A 280 6.91 -17.55 18.89
N SER A 281 7.91 -18.17 19.51
CA SER A 281 9.11 -17.52 20.02
C SER A 281 10.26 -17.66 19.00
N PRO A 282 11.14 -16.67 18.86
CA PRO A 282 12.34 -16.80 18.03
C PRO A 282 13.19 -18.01 18.33
N ASP A 283 13.29 -18.42 19.60
CA ASP A 283 14.08 -19.58 20.07
C ASP A 283 13.56 -20.92 19.55
N GLN A 284 12.29 -21.00 19.14
CA GLN A 284 11.72 -22.21 18.55
C GLN A 284 12.18 -22.43 17.11
N VAL A 285 12.80 -21.43 16.48
CA VAL A 285 13.38 -21.51 15.14
C VAL A 285 14.86 -21.83 15.27
N THR A 286 15.22 -23.10 15.22
CA THR A 286 16.59 -23.59 15.42
C THR A 286 17.50 -23.40 14.21
N ALA A 287 16.94 -23.15 13.01
CA ALA A 287 17.70 -22.89 11.80
C ALA A 287 18.66 -21.70 11.97
N THR A 288 19.86 -21.82 11.44
CA THR A 288 20.90 -20.78 11.44
C THR A 288 21.16 -20.21 10.05
N SER A 289 20.59 -20.85 9.00
CA SER A 289 20.69 -20.40 7.62
C SER A 289 19.36 -20.47 6.91
N LEU A 290 19.19 -19.66 5.86
CA LEU A 290 18.03 -19.63 4.96
C LEU A 290 18.56 -19.40 3.54
N ALA A 291 18.22 -20.30 2.62
CA ALA A 291 18.61 -20.24 1.21
C ALA A 291 20.14 -20.02 1.02
N GLY A 292 20.94 -20.68 1.86
CA GLY A 292 22.41 -20.61 1.80
C GLY A 292 23.02 -19.36 2.43
N GLU A 293 22.24 -18.48 3.03
CA GLU A 293 22.71 -17.30 3.76
C GLU A 293 22.53 -17.46 5.28
N GLU A 294 23.40 -16.84 6.06
CA GLU A 294 23.27 -16.80 7.52
C GLU A 294 22.00 -16.00 7.92
N ILE A 295 21.22 -16.53 8.86
CA ILE A 295 20.10 -15.80 9.45
C ILE A 295 20.63 -14.77 10.42
N VAL A 296 20.41 -13.51 10.09
CA VAL A 296 20.83 -12.36 10.93
C VAL A 296 19.78 -11.95 11.94
N GLU A 297 18.51 -12.23 11.68
CA GLU A 297 17.40 -11.89 12.59
C GLU A 297 16.25 -12.89 12.53
N LYS A 298 15.63 -13.10 13.70
CA LYS A 298 14.38 -13.85 13.89
C LYS A 298 13.48 -13.00 14.75
N LEU A 299 12.37 -12.51 14.19
CA LEU A 299 11.53 -11.51 14.82
C LEU A 299 10.11 -12.05 15.03
N THR A 300 9.57 -11.83 16.20
CA THR A 300 8.15 -12.03 16.56
C THR A 300 7.50 -10.74 17.05
N GLU A 301 8.30 -9.68 17.16
CA GLU A 301 7.87 -8.31 17.45
C GLU A 301 8.43 -7.36 16.38
N ALA A 302 7.67 -6.32 16.04
CA ALA A 302 8.08 -5.32 15.06
C ALA A 302 9.10 -4.34 15.65
N LYS A 303 10.19 -4.08 14.92
CA LYS A 303 11.29 -3.22 15.38
C LYS A 303 10.87 -1.78 15.68
N GLY A 304 9.89 -1.26 14.95
CA GLY A 304 9.50 0.14 15.04
C GLY A 304 8.71 0.48 16.29
N ASN A 305 7.95 -0.47 16.84
CA ASN A 305 7.04 -0.19 17.97
C ASN A 305 7.00 -1.31 19.04
N GLY A 306 7.78 -2.39 18.90
CA GLY A 306 7.79 -3.51 19.83
C GLY A 306 6.49 -4.33 19.87
N ALA A 307 5.56 -4.10 18.96
CA ALA A 307 4.30 -4.82 18.94
C ALA A 307 4.45 -6.21 18.33
N ALA A 308 3.74 -7.19 18.90
CA ALA A 308 3.74 -8.56 18.40
C ALA A 308 3.25 -8.61 16.94
N ILE A 309 4.03 -9.24 16.06
CA ILE A 309 3.67 -9.40 14.63
C ILE A 309 2.64 -10.52 14.42
N GLY A 310 2.39 -11.34 15.44
CA GLY A 310 1.48 -12.46 15.37
C GLY A 310 1.94 -13.57 14.41
N GLY A 311 3.24 -13.76 14.30
CA GLY A 311 3.91 -14.70 13.41
C GLY A 311 5.42 -14.63 13.57
N LEU A 312 6.15 -15.00 12.52
CA LEU A 312 7.61 -15.00 12.48
C LEU A 312 8.10 -14.25 11.24
N LYS A 313 9.11 -13.41 11.41
CA LYS A 313 9.93 -12.89 10.30
C LYS A 313 11.37 -13.36 10.48
N VAL A 314 11.98 -13.89 9.42
CA VAL A 314 13.38 -14.31 9.37
C VAL A 314 14.08 -13.48 8.30
N VAL A 315 15.25 -12.96 8.62
CA VAL A 315 16.00 -12.04 7.76
C VAL A 315 17.42 -12.57 7.56
N THR A 316 17.89 -12.52 6.33
CA THR A 316 19.28 -12.71 5.93
C THR A 316 19.82 -11.41 5.31
N GLU A 317 21.04 -11.43 4.80
CA GLU A 317 21.63 -10.26 4.13
C GLU A 317 20.85 -9.81 2.88
N ASN A 318 20.41 -10.77 2.05
CA ASN A 318 19.78 -10.46 0.76
C ASN A 318 18.35 -10.98 0.62
N ALA A 319 17.78 -11.56 1.67
CA ALA A 319 16.43 -12.10 1.65
C ALA A 319 15.75 -12.05 3.01
N TRP A 320 14.44 -12.16 2.97
CA TRP A 320 13.64 -12.39 4.17
C TRP A 320 12.36 -13.17 3.83
N PHE A 321 11.78 -13.79 4.83
CA PHE A 321 10.39 -14.21 4.79
C PHE A 321 9.66 -13.81 6.06
N ALA A 322 8.33 -13.64 5.95
CA ALA A 322 7.44 -13.47 7.07
C ALA A 322 6.25 -14.43 6.96
N ALA A 323 6.02 -15.23 8.00
CA ALA A 323 4.92 -16.19 8.07
C ALA A 323 3.87 -15.72 9.08
N ARG A 324 2.59 -15.59 8.65
CA ARG A 324 1.50 -15.09 9.47
C ARG A 324 0.21 -15.86 9.23
N PRO A 325 -0.58 -16.19 10.28
CA PRO A 325 -1.90 -16.79 10.10
C PRO A 325 -2.86 -15.79 9.43
N SER A 326 -3.72 -16.31 8.54
CA SER A 326 -4.85 -15.55 8.02
C SER A 326 -5.88 -15.29 9.13
N GLY A 327 -6.42 -14.08 9.18
CA GLY A 327 -7.50 -13.73 10.10
C GLY A 327 -8.86 -14.34 9.73
N THR A 328 -9.09 -14.55 8.44
CA THR A 328 -10.40 -14.89 7.87
C THR A 328 -10.47 -16.28 7.24
N GLU A 329 -9.31 -16.90 6.91
CA GLU A 329 -9.23 -18.17 6.20
C GLU A 329 -8.46 -19.20 7.03
N ASP A 330 -8.66 -20.51 6.77
CA ASP A 330 -7.90 -21.59 7.39
C ASP A 330 -6.55 -21.82 6.69
N LYS A 331 -5.76 -20.73 6.67
CA LYS A 331 -4.46 -20.63 6.01
C LYS A 331 -3.49 -19.79 6.83
N TYR A 332 -2.21 -19.95 6.54
CA TYR A 332 -1.20 -18.95 6.84
C TYR A 332 -0.55 -18.47 5.54
N LYS A 333 -0.01 -17.26 5.57
CA LYS A 333 0.63 -16.61 4.44
C LYS A 333 2.12 -16.50 4.69
N ILE A 334 2.91 -16.85 3.69
CA ILE A 334 4.35 -16.60 3.66
C ILE A 334 4.60 -15.51 2.64
N TYR A 335 5.09 -14.39 3.11
CA TYR A 335 5.65 -13.31 2.28
C TYR A 335 7.14 -13.52 2.20
N ALA A 336 7.72 -13.40 1.05
CA ALA A 336 9.16 -13.55 0.87
C ALA A 336 9.70 -12.59 -0.19
N GLU A 337 10.93 -12.14 0.01
CA GLU A 337 11.66 -11.28 -0.90
C GLU A 337 13.12 -11.71 -1.00
N SER A 338 13.71 -11.56 -2.18
CA SER A 338 15.13 -11.81 -2.42
C SER A 338 15.70 -10.78 -3.40
N PHE A 339 16.90 -10.28 -3.10
CA PHE A 339 17.71 -9.45 -4.00
C PHE A 339 18.64 -10.29 -4.90
N LYS A 340 18.55 -11.63 -4.86
CA LYS A 340 19.36 -12.57 -5.66
C LYS A 340 18.56 -13.26 -6.77
N GLY A 341 17.37 -12.72 -7.09
CA GLY A 341 16.54 -13.17 -8.20
C GLY A 341 15.60 -14.33 -7.88
N GLU A 342 14.88 -14.78 -8.91
CA GLU A 342 13.75 -15.71 -8.84
C GLU A 342 14.11 -17.08 -8.23
N ASP A 343 15.24 -17.66 -8.61
CA ASP A 343 15.63 -18.99 -8.12
C ASP A 343 15.96 -18.97 -6.64
N HIS A 344 16.63 -17.92 -6.18
CA HIS A 344 16.89 -17.72 -4.76
C HIS A 344 15.59 -17.46 -3.98
N LEU A 345 14.65 -16.68 -4.52
CA LEU A 345 13.33 -16.48 -3.92
C LEU A 345 12.59 -17.82 -3.75
N LYS A 346 12.59 -18.68 -4.77
CA LYS A 346 11.95 -20.02 -4.68
C LYS A 346 12.58 -20.88 -3.59
N GLN A 347 13.90 -20.81 -3.44
CA GLN A 347 14.59 -21.50 -2.35
C GLN A 347 14.18 -20.94 -1.00
N VAL A 348 14.16 -19.62 -0.83
CA VAL A 348 13.65 -18.95 0.40
C VAL A 348 12.24 -19.40 0.74
N GLN A 349 11.33 -19.44 -0.23
CA GLN A 349 9.94 -19.88 -0.02
C GLN A 349 9.86 -21.34 0.41
N THR A 350 10.63 -22.22 -0.23
CA THR A 350 10.67 -23.66 0.08
C THR A 350 11.17 -23.91 1.49
N GLU A 351 12.28 -23.27 1.87
CA GLU A 351 12.87 -23.40 3.19
C GLU A 351 12.00 -22.74 4.26
N ALA A 352 11.38 -21.59 3.98
CA ALA A 352 10.40 -20.94 4.86
C ALA A 352 9.21 -21.86 5.16
N GLN A 353 8.68 -22.51 4.12
CA GLN A 353 7.59 -23.49 4.28
C GLN A 353 8.01 -24.65 5.18
N ALA A 354 9.21 -25.20 4.99
CA ALA A 354 9.76 -26.29 5.79
C ALA A 354 9.96 -25.86 7.25
N LEU A 355 10.53 -24.67 7.48
CA LEU A 355 10.72 -24.13 8.82
C LEU A 355 9.39 -23.94 9.58
N VAL A 356 8.40 -23.34 8.92
CA VAL A 356 7.07 -23.15 9.52
C VAL A 356 6.39 -24.48 9.76
N SER A 357 6.47 -25.43 8.82
CA SER A 357 5.89 -26.76 8.98
C SER A 357 6.48 -27.52 10.17
N ALA A 358 7.79 -27.47 10.36
CA ALA A 358 8.48 -28.10 11.50
C ALA A 358 7.98 -27.53 12.85
N VAL A 359 7.78 -26.22 12.93
CA VAL A 359 7.23 -25.58 14.15
C VAL A 359 5.76 -25.95 14.37
N LEU A 360 4.99 -26.14 13.31
CA LEU A 360 3.57 -26.53 13.38
C LEU A 360 3.37 -28.03 13.60
N GLY A 361 4.45 -28.83 13.71
CA GLY A 361 4.38 -30.28 13.92
C GLY A 361 3.89 -31.05 12.69
N LYS A 362 4.21 -30.57 11.50
CA LYS A 362 3.88 -31.20 10.20
C LYS A 362 5.07 -31.92 9.61
#